data_1cc410c5be35a9230e5e0df297315998
#
_entry.id   1cc410c5be35a9230e5e0df297315998
#
_cell.length_a   1.000
_cell.length_b   1.000
_cell.length_c   1.000
_cell.angle_alpha   90.00
_cell.angle_beta   90.00
_cell.angle_gamma   90.00
#
_symmetry.space_group_name_H-M   'P 1'
#
loop_
_entity.id
_entity.type
_entity.pdbx_description
1 polymer ?
#
loop_
_entity_poly.entity_id
_entity_poly.type
_entity_poly.pdbx_seq_one_letter_code
_entity_poly.pdbx_strand_id
1 'polypeptide(L)'
;MKKVTCFYLPSCPYFRQATVCLNELIAENPEYGKVEFEYINEMEEPKIADQYDYQANPSMFIGKEKIYEAHLFETKAECKAHVEEVLKRALES
;
A
#
# COMPACT_ATOMS: atom_id res chain seq x y z
N MET A 1 -10.93 -6.91 -11.01
CA MET A 1 -9.79 -6.66 -10.09
C MET A 1 -9.14 -5.33 -10.45
N LYS A 2 -8.95 -4.46 -9.48
CA LYS A 2 -8.37 -3.14 -9.71
C LYS A 2 -6.92 -3.10 -9.24
N LYS A 3 -6.15 -2.21 -9.88
CA LYS A 3 -4.76 -1.95 -9.50
C LYS A 3 -4.68 -1.11 -8.24
N VAL A 4 -3.68 -1.38 -7.41
CA VAL A 4 -3.38 -0.58 -6.22
C VAL A 4 -2.24 0.38 -6.55
N THR A 5 -2.42 1.66 -6.26
CA THR A 5 -1.37 2.67 -6.39
C THR A 5 -0.78 2.92 -5.01
N CYS A 6 0.54 2.69 -4.88
CA CYS A 6 1.24 2.84 -3.61
C CYS A 6 2.28 3.93 -3.69
N PHE A 7 2.10 4.98 -2.89
CA PHE A 7 3.09 6.06 -2.76
C PHE A 7 4.05 5.72 -1.63
N TYR A 8 5.33 5.86 -1.87
CA TYR A 8 6.34 5.44 -0.91
C TYR A 8 7.62 6.28 -0.98
N LEU A 9 8.42 6.14 0.06
CA LEU A 9 9.81 6.61 0.10
C LEU A 9 10.68 5.40 0.38
N PRO A 10 11.76 5.17 -0.40
CA PRO A 10 12.56 3.94 -0.28
C PRO A 10 13.17 3.73 1.11
N SER A 11 13.48 4.83 1.82
CA SER A 11 14.10 4.74 3.14
C SER A 11 13.11 4.64 4.29
N CYS A 12 11.81 4.67 4.02
CA CYS A 12 10.80 4.68 5.06
C CYS A 12 10.68 3.32 5.74
N PRO A 13 10.86 3.22 7.07
CA PRO A 13 10.73 1.94 7.76
C PRO A 13 9.31 1.38 7.71
N TYR A 14 8.30 2.23 7.65
CA TYR A 14 6.92 1.77 7.53
C TYR A 14 6.64 1.15 6.16
N PHE A 15 7.30 1.65 5.11
CA PHE A 15 7.21 1.02 3.80
C PHE A 15 7.85 -0.37 3.82
N ARG A 16 9.00 -0.52 4.49
CA ARG A 16 9.63 -1.84 4.62
C ARG A 16 8.73 -2.80 5.39
N GLN A 17 8.10 -2.32 6.46
CA GLN A 17 7.15 -3.13 7.22
C GLN A 17 5.96 -3.57 6.36
N ALA A 18 5.40 -2.65 5.57
CA ALA A 18 4.30 -2.96 4.68
C ALA A 18 4.70 -4.00 3.62
N THR A 19 5.92 -3.90 3.09
CA THR A 19 6.43 -4.86 2.11
C THR A 19 6.55 -6.26 2.73
N VAL A 20 7.06 -6.35 3.95
CA VAL A 20 7.14 -7.64 4.66
C VAL A 20 5.74 -8.21 4.85
N CYS A 21 4.79 -7.38 5.28
CA CYS A 21 3.41 -7.82 5.48
C CYS A 21 2.78 -8.32 4.18
N LEU A 22 3.00 -7.59 3.08
CA LEU A 22 2.48 -7.98 1.78
C LEU A 22 3.03 -9.35 1.36
N ASN A 23 4.33 -9.55 1.51
CA ASN A 23 4.95 -10.82 1.14
C ASN A 23 4.42 -11.99 2.00
N GLU A 24 4.20 -11.76 3.29
CA GLU A 24 3.61 -12.77 4.16
C GLU A 24 2.19 -13.12 3.73
N LEU A 25 1.40 -12.10 3.41
CA LEU A 25 0.01 -12.30 2.99
C LEU A 25 -0.07 -13.10 1.69
N ILE A 26 0.81 -12.81 0.74
CA ILE A 26 0.86 -13.54 -0.53
C ILE A 26 1.26 -15.00 -0.28
N ALA A 27 2.21 -15.24 0.63
CA ALA A 27 2.63 -16.60 0.97
C ALA A 27 1.49 -17.38 1.64
N GLU A 28 0.68 -16.71 2.46
CA GLU A 28 -0.46 -17.34 3.15
C GLU A 28 -1.64 -17.56 2.22
N ASN A 29 -1.82 -16.68 1.25
CA ASN A 29 -2.93 -16.77 0.30
C ASN A 29 -2.46 -16.31 -1.09
N PRO A 30 -2.12 -17.25 -1.99
CA PRO A 30 -1.60 -16.90 -3.32
C PRO A 30 -2.53 -16.03 -4.18
N GLU A 31 -3.83 -16.01 -3.90
CA GLU A 31 -4.76 -15.12 -4.60
C GLU A 31 -4.34 -13.67 -4.48
N TYR A 32 -3.75 -13.29 -3.34
CA TYR A 32 -3.29 -11.92 -3.12
C TYR A 32 -2.17 -11.54 -4.09
N GLY A 33 -1.43 -12.50 -4.60
CA GLY A 33 -0.37 -12.24 -5.58
C GLY A 33 -0.89 -11.80 -6.94
N LYS A 34 -2.19 -11.93 -7.19
CA LYS A 34 -2.80 -11.49 -8.45
C LYS A 34 -3.05 -9.99 -8.49
N VAL A 35 -3.02 -9.33 -7.33
CA VAL A 35 -3.26 -7.89 -7.26
C VAL A 35 -2.06 -7.15 -7.81
N GLU A 36 -2.29 -6.29 -8.79
CA GLU A 36 -1.24 -5.48 -9.40
C GLU A 36 -0.99 -4.23 -8.57
N PHE A 37 0.28 -3.94 -8.27
CA PHE A 37 0.69 -2.73 -7.58
C PHE A 37 1.47 -1.84 -8.52
N GLU A 38 1.14 -0.56 -8.52
CA GLU A 38 1.96 0.47 -9.14
C GLU A 38 2.62 1.26 -8.00
N TYR A 39 3.95 1.15 -7.90
CA TYR A 39 4.71 1.85 -6.86
C TYR A 39 5.21 3.18 -7.40
N ILE A 40 4.87 4.25 -6.71
CA ILE A 40 5.28 5.60 -7.11
C ILE A 40 6.13 6.19 -6.01
N ASN A 41 7.41 6.42 -6.33
CA ASN A 41 8.33 7.12 -5.44
C ASN A 41 8.00 8.61 -5.49
N GLU A 42 7.49 9.16 -4.39
CA GLU A 42 6.99 10.54 -4.40
C GLU A 42 8.11 11.57 -4.60
N MET A 43 9.36 11.21 -4.31
CA MET A 43 10.49 12.10 -4.56
C MET A 43 10.81 12.21 -6.03
N GLU A 44 10.58 11.13 -6.77
CA GLU A 44 10.84 11.09 -8.21
C GLU A 44 9.67 11.63 -9.02
N GLU A 45 8.46 11.49 -8.49
CA GLU A 45 7.24 11.87 -9.20
C GLU A 45 6.32 12.74 -8.35
N PRO A 46 6.81 13.91 -7.91
CA PRO A 46 6.03 14.76 -7.00
C PRO A 46 4.74 15.28 -7.62
N LYS A 47 4.70 15.46 -8.94
CA LYS A 47 3.49 15.95 -9.61
C LYS A 47 2.36 14.94 -9.57
N ILE A 48 2.69 13.66 -9.66
CA ILE A 48 1.68 12.60 -9.54
C ILE A 48 1.22 12.52 -8.10
N ALA A 49 2.16 12.53 -7.14
CA ALA A 49 1.83 12.47 -5.73
C ALA A 49 0.90 13.62 -5.31
N ASP A 50 1.11 14.82 -5.85
CA ASP A 50 0.31 15.99 -5.52
C ASP A 50 -1.16 15.85 -5.96
N GLN A 51 -1.47 14.94 -6.84
CA GLN A 51 -2.84 14.70 -7.31
C GLN A 51 -3.64 13.82 -6.34
N TYR A 52 -3.01 13.26 -5.32
CA TYR A 52 -3.62 12.33 -4.39
C TYR A 52 -3.64 12.93 -2.98
N ASP A 53 -4.66 12.61 -2.22
CA ASP A 53 -4.85 13.17 -0.88
C ASP A 53 -4.28 12.24 0.18
N TYR A 54 -3.02 12.46 0.55
CA TYR A 54 -2.38 11.71 1.63
C TYR A 54 -1.27 12.54 2.27
N GLN A 55 -0.88 12.16 3.50
CA GLN A 55 0.13 12.89 4.26
C GLN A 55 1.28 12.02 4.75
N ALA A 56 1.10 10.70 4.78
CA ALA A 56 2.11 9.78 5.31
C ALA A 56 2.40 8.66 4.31
N ASN A 57 3.56 8.03 4.45
CA ASN A 57 4.00 6.92 3.61
C ASN A 57 4.16 5.65 4.43
N PRO A 58 3.84 4.49 3.85
CA PRO A 58 3.21 4.32 2.55
C PRO A 58 1.73 4.65 2.57
N SER A 59 1.18 5.04 1.42
CA SER A 59 -0.26 5.23 1.24
C SER A 59 -0.70 4.44 0.02
N MET A 60 -1.81 3.71 0.15
CA MET A 60 -2.30 2.82 -0.90
C MET A 60 -3.70 3.22 -1.32
N PHE A 61 -3.87 3.38 -2.63
CA PHE A 61 -5.12 3.84 -3.24
C PHE A 61 -5.65 2.83 -4.23
N ILE A 62 -6.98 2.76 -4.33
CA ILE A 62 -7.65 2.13 -5.46
C ILE A 62 -8.41 3.25 -6.16
N GLY A 63 -7.99 3.59 -7.40
CA GLY A 63 -8.43 4.82 -8.03
C GLY A 63 -7.98 6.01 -7.20
N LYS A 64 -8.89 6.88 -6.83
CA LYS A 64 -8.60 8.03 -5.98
C LYS A 64 -9.01 7.81 -4.53
N GLU A 65 -9.51 6.62 -4.21
CA GLU A 65 -9.92 6.29 -2.84
C GLU A 65 -8.73 5.75 -2.06
N LYS A 66 -8.42 6.42 -0.95
CA LYS A 66 -7.34 5.98 -0.05
C LYS A 66 -7.87 4.84 0.83
N ILE A 67 -7.25 3.67 0.70
CA ILE A 67 -7.64 2.50 1.48
C ILE A 67 -6.77 2.37 2.72
N TYR A 68 -5.49 2.73 2.60
CA TYR A 68 -4.53 2.59 3.70
C TYR A 68 -3.54 3.75 3.67
N GLU A 69 -3.23 4.26 4.85
CA GLU A 69 -2.15 5.22 5.04
C GLU A 69 -1.48 4.88 6.37
N ALA A 70 -0.16 4.72 6.35
CA ALA A 70 0.59 4.40 7.55
C ALA A 70 0.50 5.53 8.57
N HIS A 71 0.50 5.16 9.85
CA HIS A 71 0.52 6.14 10.93
C HIS A 71 1.73 5.90 11.82
N LEU A 72 2.13 6.95 12.55
CA LEU A 72 3.27 6.90 13.44
C LEU A 72 3.07 5.81 14.49
N PHE A 73 4.12 5.02 14.73
CA PHE A 73 4.12 3.90 15.68
C PHE A 73 3.19 2.75 15.30
N GLU A 74 2.84 2.64 14.03
CA GLU A 74 2.03 1.53 13.55
C GLU A 74 2.75 0.21 13.80
N THR A 75 2.03 -0.75 14.41
CA THR A 75 2.59 -2.08 14.68
C THR A 75 2.52 -2.94 13.42
N LYS A 76 3.32 -4.02 13.38
CA LYS A 76 3.28 -4.96 12.27
C LYS A 76 1.89 -5.59 12.13
N ALA A 77 1.23 -5.92 13.25
CA ALA A 77 -0.10 -6.51 13.22
C ALA A 77 -1.13 -5.56 12.61
N GLU A 78 -1.07 -4.28 12.99
CA GLU A 78 -1.95 -3.26 12.41
C GLU A 78 -1.69 -3.10 10.91
N CYS A 79 -0.41 -3.00 10.54
CA CYS A 79 -0.02 -2.86 9.15
C CYS A 79 -0.52 -4.05 8.32
N LYS A 80 -0.32 -5.27 8.81
CA LYS A 80 -0.74 -6.47 8.09
C LYS A 80 -2.24 -6.50 7.87
N ALA A 81 -3.03 -6.13 8.89
CA ALA A 81 -4.48 -6.08 8.76
C ALA A 81 -4.93 -5.07 7.72
N HIS A 82 -4.29 -3.89 7.70
CA HIS A 82 -4.63 -2.84 6.73
C HIS A 82 -4.22 -3.22 5.31
N VAL A 83 -3.04 -3.82 5.14
CA VAL A 83 -2.58 -4.27 3.83
C VAL A 83 -3.51 -5.37 3.29
N GLU A 84 -3.95 -6.27 4.17
CA GLU A 84 -4.89 -7.30 3.77
C GLU A 84 -6.22 -6.71 3.30
N GLU A 85 -6.70 -5.66 3.95
CA GLU A 85 -7.92 -4.97 3.53
C GLU A 85 -7.77 -4.40 2.13
N VAL A 86 -6.61 -3.80 1.83
CA VAL A 86 -6.33 -3.29 0.48
C VAL A 86 -6.41 -4.40 -0.55
N LEU A 87 -5.79 -5.55 -0.26
CA LEU A 87 -5.79 -6.69 -1.17
C LEU A 87 -7.19 -7.23 -1.41
N LYS A 88 -7.97 -7.36 -0.35
CA LYS A 88 -9.35 -7.85 -0.47
C LYS A 88 -10.20 -6.92 -1.32
N ARG A 89 -10.08 -5.61 -1.10
CA ARG A 89 -10.85 -4.64 -1.89
C ARG A 89 -10.45 -4.66 -3.35
N ALA A 90 -9.15 -4.80 -3.64
CA ALA A 90 -8.68 -4.88 -5.01
C ALA A 90 -9.23 -6.11 -5.72
N LEU A 91 -9.26 -7.25 -5.04
CA LEU A 91 -9.78 -8.49 -5.62
C LEU A 91 -11.29 -8.44 -5.87
N GLU A 92 -12.03 -7.73 -5.03
CA GLU A 92 -13.49 -7.65 -5.12
C GLU A 92 -13.97 -6.68 -6.19
N SER A 93 -13.12 -5.76 -6.64
CA SER A 93 -13.55 -4.70 -7.56
C SER A 93 -13.37 -5.04 -9.04
#